data_8af8aff8bd8de649f74717263b8cb65f
#
_entry.id   8af8aff8bd8de649f74717263b8cb65f
#
_cell.length_a   1.000
_cell.length_b   1.000
_cell.length_c   1.000
_cell.angle_alpha   90.00
_cell.angle_beta   90.00
_cell.angle_gamma   90.00
#
_symmetry.space_group_name_H-M   'P 1'
#
loop_
_entity.id
_entity.type
_entity.pdbx_description
1 polymer ?
#
loop_
_entity_poly.entity_id
_entity_poly.type
_entity_poly.pdbx_seq_one_letter_code
_entity_poly.pdbx_strand_id
1 'polypeptide(L)'
;IKDLSKVYRFNALKNINLTIKKGEILALLGPNGAGKTTLISVICGIVTPTSGNITVDNYDIIDQYRETRSRIGLVPQELTLEAFETVFNNVSYSRGLYGKSPNPKHIEKVLKDLSLWDKKDLGLRQLSGGMKRRVLIAKALSHEPSILFLDEPTAGVDVELRKDMWNVVDILRK
;
A
#
# COMPACT_ATOMS: atom_id res chain seq x y z
N ILE A 1 -11.78 12.96 4.17
CA ILE A 1 -11.98 12.53 5.56
C ILE A 1 -12.63 13.69 6.29
N LYS A 2 -13.74 13.43 6.99
CA LYS A 2 -14.47 14.41 7.79
C LYS A 2 -14.76 13.83 9.17
N ASP A 3 -14.34 14.56 10.21
CA ASP A 3 -14.61 14.28 11.63
C ASP A 3 -14.33 12.85 12.07
N LEU A 4 -13.29 12.24 11.46
CA LEU A 4 -12.93 10.85 11.70
C LEU A 4 -12.41 10.66 13.12
N SER A 5 -13.01 9.70 13.83
CA SER A 5 -12.52 9.24 15.12
C SER A 5 -12.46 7.72 15.18
N LYS A 6 -11.45 7.20 15.87
CA LYS A 6 -11.30 5.79 16.17
C LYS A 6 -10.95 5.60 17.64
N VAL A 7 -11.81 4.90 18.34
CA VAL A 7 -11.68 4.56 19.75
C VAL A 7 -11.51 3.04 19.86
N TYR A 8 -10.45 2.63 20.54
CA TYR A 8 -10.26 1.28 21.09
C TYR A 8 -10.54 1.33 22.62
N ARG A 9 -9.62 0.89 23.45
CA ARG A 9 -9.60 1.21 24.89
C ARG A 9 -9.13 2.64 25.16
N PHE A 10 -8.58 3.30 24.15
CA PHE A 10 -8.09 4.68 24.12
C PHE A 10 -8.45 5.34 22.80
N ASN A 11 -8.40 6.65 22.75
CA ASN A 11 -8.63 7.43 21.52
C ASN A 11 -7.40 7.32 20.61
N ALA A 12 -7.46 6.47 19.58
CA ALA A 12 -6.39 6.32 18.59
C ALA A 12 -6.43 7.44 17.55
N LEU A 13 -7.63 7.88 17.14
CA LEU A 13 -7.85 9.02 16.25
C LEU A 13 -8.97 9.88 16.86
N LYS A 14 -8.81 11.20 16.82
CA LYS A 14 -9.79 12.14 17.36
C LYS A 14 -10.04 13.27 16.38
N ASN A 15 -11.24 13.30 15.82
CA ASN A 15 -11.76 14.37 14.95
C ASN A 15 -10.80 14.75 13.81
N ILE A 16 -10.31 13.75 13.07
CA ILE A 16 -9.37 13.97 11.97
C ILE A 16 -10.14 14.48 10.75
N ASN A 17 -9.67 15.61 10.24
CA ASN A 17 -10.14 16.18 8.98
C ASN A 17 -8.95 16.28 8.02
N LEU A 18 -9.07 15.66 6.84
CA LEU A 18 -7.98 15.58 5.86
C LEU A 18 -8.54 15.48 4.45
N THR A 19 -8.01 16.29 3.55
CA THR A 19 -8.27 16.19 2.11
C THR A 19 -6.96 15.99 1.39
N ILE A 20 -6.88 15.00 0.51
CA ILE A 20 -5.72 14.73 -0.35
C ILE A 20 -6.22 14.87 -1.78
N LYS A 21 -5.56 15.69 -2.58
CA LYS A 21 -5.90 15.90 -3.99
C LYS A 21 -5.17 14.90 -4.88
N LYS A 22 -5.72 14.67 -6.08
CA LYS A 22 -5.05 13.85 -7.08
C LYS A 22 -3.66 14.40 -7.42
N GLY A 23 -2.67 13.53 -7.45
CA GLY A 23 -1.26 13.87 -7.71
C GLY A 23 -0.50 14.43 -6.52
N GLU A 24 -1.12 14.55 -5.34
CA GLU A 24 -0.42 14.93 -4.11
C GLU A 24 0.35 13.75 -3.50
N ILE A 25 1.52 14.05 -2.95
CA ILE A 25 2.26 13.18 -2.04
C ILE A 25 2.11 13.75 -0.64
N LEU A 26 1.49 12.97 0.25
CA LEU A 26 1.32 13.34 1.65
C LEU A 26 2.21 12.48 2.54
N ALA A 27 3.03 13.11 3.38
CA ALA A 27 3.80 12.42 4.42
C ALA A 27 3.12 12.59 5.78
N LEU A 28 2.80 11.47 6.43
CA LEU A 28 2.32 11.44 7.81
C LEU A 28 3.51 11.33 8.76
N LEU A 29 3.81 12.39 9.49
CA LEU A 29 4.90 12.46 10.46
C LEU A 29 4.33 12.43 11.89
N GLY A 30 5.07 11.80 12.79
CA GLY A 30 4.73 11.71 14.20
C GLY A 30 5.39 10.55 14.91
N PRO A 31 5.43 10.55 16.25
CA PRO A 31 6.02 9.47 17.04
C PRO A 31 5.28 8.14 16.87
N ASN A 32 5.89 7.05 17.36
CA ASN A 32 5.21 5.77 17.44
C ASN A 32 3.98 5.90 18.34
N GLY A 33 2.87 5.28 17.95
CA GLY A 33 1.59 5.41 18.67
C GLY A 33 0.77 6.66 18.34
N ALA A 34 1.24 7.57 17.47
CA ALA A 34 0.48 8.76 17.06
C ALA A 34 -0.77 8.47 16.18
N GLY A 35 -1.06 7.21 15.90
CA GLY A 35 -2.24 6.84 15.11
C GLY A 35 -2.03 6.75 13.61
N LYS A 36 -0.80 6.90 13.09
CA LYS A 36 -0.51 6.86 11.64
C LYS A 36 -1.01 5.58 10.98
N THR A 37 -0.57 4.43 11.46
CA THR A 37 -1.02 3.10 10.97
C THR A 37 -2.52 2.90 11.16
N THR A 38 -3.10 3.40 12.25
CA THR A 38 -4.54 3.34 12.47
C THR A 38 -5.29 4.15 11.41
N LEU A 39 -4.82 5.36 11.09
CA LEU A 39 -5.43 6.20 10.05
C LEU A 39 -5.37 5.51 8.68
N ILE A 40 -4.21 5.00 8.29
CA ILE A 40 -4.04 4.24 7.04
C ILE A 40 -4.97 3.02 7.02
N SER A 41 -5.01 2.24 8.10
CA SER A 41 -5.85 1.03 8.21
C SER A 41 -7.34 1.35 8.10
N VAL A 42 -7.79 2.48 8.65
CA VAL A 42 -9.19 2.91 8.51
C VAL A 42 -9.49 3.33 7.08
N ILE A 43 -8.63 4.12 6.43
CA ILE A 43 -8.82 4.55 5.04
C ILE A 43 -8.84 3.34 4.09
N CYS A 44 -7.95 2.36 4.32
CA CYS A 44 -7.89 1.13 3.52
C CYS A 44 -9.04 0.14 3.82
N GLY A 45 -9.94 0.46 4.75
CA GLY A 45 -11.08 -0.39 5.12
C GLY A 45 -10.69 -1.67 5.86
N ILE A 46 -9.50 -1.73 6.48
CA ILE A 46 -9.05 -2.83 7.35
C ILE A 46 -9.69 -2.70 8.73
N VAL A 47 -9.82 -1.45 9.20
CA VAL A 47 -10.40 -1.11 10.50
C VAL A 47 -11.61 -0.21 10.28
N THR A 48 -12.75 -0.55 10.88
CA THR A 48 -13.96 0.28 10.83
C THR A 48 -13.79 1.52 11.72
N PRO A 49 -14.12 2.73 11.25
CA PRO A 49 -14.11 3.94 12.09
C PRO A 49 -15.14 3.85 13.22
N THR A 50 -14.94 4.59 14.30
CA THR A 50 -15.94 4.73 15.37
C THR A 50 -16.98 5.81 14.99
N SER A 51 -16.53 6.90 14.36
CA SER A 51 -17.39 7.96 13.83
C SER A 51 -16.66 8.74 12.72
N GLY A 52 -17.41 9.57 12.01
CA GLY A 52 -16.92 10.36 10.88
C GLY A 52 -17.06 9.62 9.56
N ASN A 53 -16.77 10.32 8.46
CA ASN A 53 -16.94 9.81 7.10
C ASN A 53 -15.63 9.88 6.32
N ILE A 54 -15.40 8.86 5.51
CA ILE A 54 -14.25 8.81 4.59
C ILE A 54 -14.77 8.47 3.19
N THR A 55 -14.35 9.25 2.22
CA THR A 55 -14.58 8.96 0.80
C THR A 55 -13.25 8.86 0.06
N VAL A 56 -13.16 7.95 -0.89
CA VAL A 56 -12.03 7.77 -1.80
C VAL A 56 -12.58 7.86 -3.22
N ASP A 57 -12.13 8.85 -4.01
CA ASP A 57 -12.67 9.13 -5.34
C ASP A 57 -14.20 9.23 -5.36
N ASN A 58 -14.80 9.89 -4.34
CA ASN A 58 -16.23 10.05 -4.08
C ASN A 58 -17.00 8.77 -3.68
N TYR A 59 -16.33 7.65 -3.47
CA TYR A 59 -16.93 6.42 -2.95
C TYR A 59 -16.75 6.33 -1.43
N ASP A 60 -17.83 6.01 -0.71
CA ASP A 60 -17.77 5.79 0.74
C ASP A 60 -17.02 4.49 1.06
N ILE A 61 -16.14 4.51 2.08
CA ILE A 61 -15.32 3.35 2.42
C ILE A 61 -16.10 2.21 3.07
N ILE A 62 -17.29 2.46 3.60
CA ILE A 62 -18.13 1.46 4.25
C ILE A 62 -19.13 0.90 3.24
N ASP A 63 -19.96 1.77 2.66
CA ASP A 63 -21.06 1.35 1.80
C ASP A 63 -20.58 0.88 0.42
N GLN A 64 -19.48 1.48 -0.07
CA GLN A 64 -18.90 1.20 -1.38
C GLN A 64 -17.45 0.68 -1.27
N TYR A 65 -17.24 -0.25 -0.32
CA TYR A 65 -15.90 -0.73 0.04
C TYR A 65 -15.17 -1.45 -1.12
N ARG A 66 -15.88 -2.06 -2.05
CA ARG A 66 -15.26 -2.74 -3.21
C ARG A 66 -14.64 -1.72 -4.16
N GLU A 67 -15.36 -0.64 -4.44
CA GLU A 67 -14.91 0.47 -5.29
C GLU A 67 -13.70 1.17 -4.67
N THR A 68 -13.75 1.45 -3.37
CA THR A 68 -12.64 2.11 -2.68
C THR A 68 -11.41 1.23 -2.62
N ARG A 69 -11.55 -0.04 -2.23
CA ARG A 69 -10.42 -0.98 -2.16
C ARG A 69 -9.78 -1.24 -3.52
N SER A 70 -10.55 -1.27 -4.60
CA SER A 70 -10.00 -1.43 -5.95
C SER A 70 -9.12 -0.25 -6.40
N ARG A 71 -9.24 0.91 -5.73
CA ARG A 71 -8.47 2.14 -6.00
C ARG A 71 -7.28 2.32 -5.08
N ILE A 72 -7.17 1.51 -4.03
CA ILE A 72 -6.15 1.65 -3.00
C ILE A 72 -5.16 0.49 -3.09
N GLY A 73 -3.88 0.81 -3.24
CA GLY A 73 -2.77 -0.09 -2.97
C GLY A 73 -2.22 0.18 -1.57
N LEU A 74 -1.98 -0.85 -0.78
CA LEU A 74 -1.38 -0.74 0.55
C LEU A 74 -0.10 -1.56 0.62
N VAL A 75 0.97 -0.91 1.03
CA VAL A 75 2.23 -1.55 1.41
C VAL A 75 2.34 -1.50 2.92
N PRO A 76 2.11 -2.62 3.63
CA PRO A 76 2.15 -2.66 5.08
C PRO A 76 3.59 -2.55 5.60
N GLN A 77 3.73 -2.21 6.88
CA GLN A 77 5.02 -2.16 7.57
C GLN A 77 5.71 -3.54 7.59
N GLU A 78 4.94 -4.59 7.88
CA GLU A 78 5.45 -5.96 7.96
C GLU A 78 5.63 -6.61 6.59
N LEU A 79 6.66 -7.46 6.46
CA LEU A 79 6.96 -8.23 5.25
C LEU A 79 6.11 -9.51 5.18
N THR A 80 4.81 -9.37 4.95
CA THR A 80 3.88 -10.49 4.79
C THR A 80 3.87 -10.97 3.33
N LEU A 81 4.62 -12.01 3.02
CA LEU A 81 4.76 -12.58 1.68
C LEU A 81 4.61 -14.10 1.69
N GLU A 82 3.98 -14.65 0.63
CA GLU A 82 3.87 -16.10 0.41
C GLU A 82 5.23 -16.67 0.02
N ALA A 83 5.95 -17.20 1.02
CA ALA A 83 7.38 -17.53 0.94
C ALA A 83 7.73 -18.60 -0.10
N PHE A 84 6.79 -19.46 -0.49
CA PHE A 84 7.01 -20.59 -1.40
C PHE A 84 6.77 -20.25 -2.88
N GLU A 85 6.13 -19.13 -3.16
CA GLU A 85 5.80 -18.71 -4.52
C GLU A 85 6.91 -17.85 -5.13
N THR A 86 6.95 -17.81 -6.47
CA THR A 86 7.85 -16.91 -7.21
C THR A 86 7.39 -15.46 -7.10
N VAL A 87 8.30 -14.54 -7.41
CA VAL A 87 7.98 -13.09 -7.47
C VAL A 87 6.81 -12.84 -8.42
N PHE A 88 6.86 -13.39 -9.63
CA PHE A 88 5.81 -13.21 -10.64
C PHE A 88 4.45 -13.74 -10.17
N ASN A 89 4.42 -14.95 -9.60
CA ASN A 89 3.19 -15.56 -9.12
C ASN A 89 2.57 -14.76 -7.97
N ASN A 90 3.40 -14.31 -7.00
CA ASN A 90 2.93 -13.49 -5.88
C ASN A 90 2.23 -12.21 -6.35
N VAL A 91 2.81 -11.50 -7.32
CA VAL A 91 2.26 -10.25 -7.85
C VAL A 91 1.01 -10.52 -8.70
N SER A 92 1.03 -11.56 -9.53
CA SER A 92 -0.10 -11.96 -10.36
C SER A 92 -1.29 -12.42 -9.51
N TYR A 93 -1.05 -13.21 -8.47
CA TYR A 93 -2.07 -13.64 -7.53
C TYR A 93 -2.72 -12.46 -6.80
N SER A 94 -1.91 -11.49 -6.36
CA SER A 94 -2.42 -10.28 -5.72
C SER A 94 -3.42 -9.54 -6.61
N ARG A 95 -3.17 -9.44 -7.93
CA ARG A 95 -4.11 -8.85 -8.89
C ARG A 95 -5.45 -9.58 -8.91
N GLY A 96 -5.42 -10.91 -8.87
CA GLY A 96 -6.62 -11.77 -8.83
C GLY A 96 -7.47 -11.54 -7.60
N LEU A 97 -6.85 -11.30 -6.43
CA LEU A 97 -7.58 -11.01 -5.18
C LEU A 97 -8.44 -9.74 -5.26
N TYR A 98 -8.07 -8.79 -6.13
CA TYR A 98 -8.88 -7.58 -6.41
C TYR A 98 -9.91 -7.79 -7.54
N GLY A 99 -10.12 -9.04 -7.99
CA GLY A 99 -11.08 -9.35 -9.05
C GLY A 99 -10.67 -8.87 -10.45
N LYS A 100 -9.39 -8.52 -10.64
CA LYS A 100 -8.87 -8.07 -11.95
C LYS A 100 -8.46 -9.26 -12.81
N SER A 101 -8.82 -9.23 -14.09
CA SER A 101 -8.37 -10.23 -15.06
C SER A 101 -6.84 -10.29 -15.15
N PRO A 102 -6.25 -11.46 -15.46
CA PRO A 102 -4.81 -11.59 -15.68
C PRO A 102 -4.28 -10.57 -16.70
N ASN A 103 -3.19 -9.89 -16.34
CA ASN A 103 -2.52 -8.94 -17.23
C ASN A 103 -0.99 -9.09 -17.09
N PRO A 104 -0.39 -10.10 -17.74
CA PRO A 104 1.05 -10.35 -17.66
C PRO A 104 1.89 -9.14 -18.11
N LYS A 105 1.42 -8.37 -19.08
CA LYS A 105 2.14 -7.18 -19.59
C LYS A 105 2.22 -6.08 -18.53
N HIS A 106 1.14 -5.87 -17.77
CA HIS A 106 1.14 -4.92 -16.66
C HIS A 106 2.08 -5.39 -15.54
N ILE A 107 2.01 -6.69 -15.16
CA ILE A 107 2.89 -7.26 -14.14
C ILE A 107 4.37 -7.15 -14.57
N GLU A 108 4.69 -7.45 -15.84
CA GLU A 108 6.04 -7.28 -16.39
C GLU A 108 6.51 -5.83 -16.24
N LYS A 109 5.66 -4.86 -16.63
CA LYS A 109 5.98 -3.43 -16.48
C LYS A 109 6.28 -3.08 -15.03
N VAL A 110 5.39 -3.44 -14.10
CA VAL A 110 5.58 -3.16 -12.66
C VAL A 110 6.88 -3.78 -12.13
N LEU A 111 7.18 -5.03 -12.50
CA LEU A 111 8.41 -5.69 -12.06
C LEU A 111 9.67 -5.07 -12.67
N LYS A 112 9.61 -4.56 -13.91
CA LYS A 112 10.71 -3.80 -14.52
C LYS A 112 10.94 -2.46 -13.83
N ASP A 113 9.87 -1.71 -13.59
CA ASP A 113 9.91 -0.41 -12.90
C ASP A 113 10.52 -0.53 -11.49
N LEU A 114 10.34 -1.69 -10.84
CA LEU A 114 10.87 -2.00 -9.52
C LEU A 114 12.22 -2.78 -9.54
N SER A 115 12.85 -2.95 -10.71
CA SER A 115 14.10 -3.72 -10.88
C SER A 115 14.01 -5.16 -10.32
N LEU A 116 12.88 -5.81 -10.54
CA LEU A 116 12.59 -7.19 -10.10
C LEU A 116 12.40 -8.17 -11.26
N TRP A 117 12.38 -7.69 -12.51
CA TRP A 117 12.07 -8.54 -13.66
C TRP A 117 13.03 -9.72 -13.79
N ASP A 118 14.33 -9.48 -13.65
CA ASP A 118 15.38 -10.51 -13.71
C ASP A 118 15.28 -11.56 -12.58
N LYS A 119 14.47 -11.28 -11.57
CA LYS A 119 14.24 -12.13 -10.41
C LYS A 119 12.83 -12.71 -10.38
N LYS A 120 12.03 -12.54 -11.45
CA LYS A 120 10.62 -12.91 -11.51
C LYS A 120 10.33 -14.38 -11.19
N ASP A 121 11.26 -15.27 -11.52
CA ASP A 121 11.14 -16.72 -11.32
C ASP A 121 11.77 -17.19 -9.99
N LEU A 122 12.40 -16.31 -9.23
CA LEU A 122 12.97 -16.65 -7.93
C LEU A 122 11.89 -16.77 -6.87
N GLY A 123 12.04 -17.75 -5.98
CA GLY A 123 11.23 -17.86 -4.76
C GLY A 123 11.55 -16.72 -3.78
N LEU A 124 10.56 -16.24 -3.05
CA LEU A 124 10.72 -15.10 -2.15
C LEU A 124 11.72 -15.32 -1.01
N ARG A 125 12.02 -16.56 -0.66
CA ARG A 125 13.06 -16.89 0.33
C ARG A 125 14.46 -16.50 -0.11
N GLN A 126 14.71 -16.47 -1.41
CA GLN A 126 16.00 -16.18 -2.02
C GLN A 126 16.28 -14.66 -2.14
N LEU A 127 15.28 -13.83 -1.83
CA LEU A 127 15.37 -12.39 -1.96
C LEU A 127 15.92 -11.72 -0.70
N SER A 128 16.68 -10.63 -0.89
CA SER A 128 17.07 -9.73 0.18
C SER A 128 15.84 -9.01 0.79
N GLY A 129 15.98 -8.43 1.98
CA GLY A 129 14.92 -7.65 2.62
C GLY A 129 14.38 -6.52 1.73
N GLY A 130 15.30 -5.81 1.05
CA GLY A 130 14.93 -4.76 0.12
C GLY A 130 14.19 -5.24 -1.11
N MET A 131 14.60 -6.37 -1.68
CA MET A 131 13.87 -6.98 -2.79
C MET A 131 12.47 -7.44 -2.35
N LYS A 132 12.33 -8.02 -1.16
CA LYS A 132 11.03 -8.37 -0.59
C LYS A 132 10.12 -7.16 -0.43
N ARG A 133 10.69 -6.02 0.00
CA ARG A 133 9.94 -4.76 0.11
C ARG A 133 9.44 -4.28 -1.25
N ARG A 134 10.28 -4.34 -2.30
CA ARG A 134 9.87 -4.02 -3.68
C ARG A 134 8.78 -4.97 -4.18
N VAL A 135 8.81 -6.27 -3.81
CA VAL A 135 7.71 -7.21 -4.14
C VAL A 135 6.40 -6.80 -3.48
N LEU A 136 6.41 -6.33 -2.22
CA LEU A 136 5.19 -5.80 -1.57
C LEU A 136 4.63 -4.59 -2.33
N ILE A 137 5.49 -3.71 -2.82
CA ILE A 137 5.07 -2.58 -3.65
C ILE A 137 4.49 -3.09 -4.98
N ALA A 138 5.14 -4.05 -5.63
CA ALA A 138 4.61 -4.65 -6.85
C ALA A 138 3.22 -5.27 -6.63
N LYS A 139 3.01 -5.97 -5.52
CA LYS A 139 1.70 -6.50 -5.12
C LYS A 139 0.65 -5.39 -4.98
N ALA A 140 1.01 -4.31 -4.28
CA ALA A 140 0.12 -3.17 -4.09
C ALA A 140 -0.25 -2.46 -5.40
N LEU A 141 0.62 -2.50 -6.42
CA LEU A 141 0.41 -1.90 -7.75
C LEU A 141 -0.23 -2.85 -8.76
N SER A 142 -0.32 -4.14 -8.46
CA SER A 142 -0.73 -5.19 -9.40
C SER A 142 -2.12 -5.00 -10.00
N HIS A 143 -3.03 -4.38 -9.25
CA HIS A 143 -4.42 -4.13 -9.65
C HIS A 143 -4.68 -2.72 -10.19
N GLU A 144 -3.62 -1.93 -10.45
CA GLU A 144 -3.67 -0.58 -11.02
C GLU A 144 -4.42 0.42 -10.11
N PRO A 145 -4.03 0.57 -8.84
CA PRO A 145 -4.68 1.51 -7.93
C PRO A 145 -4.40 2.96 -8.33
N SER A 146 -5.32 3.87 -8.00
CA SER A 146 -5.12 5.33 -8.16
C SER A 146 -4.43 5.97 -6.95
N ILE A 147 -4.40 5.27 -5.81
CA ILE A 147 -3.82 5.74 -4.54
C ILE A 147 -2.94 4.66 -3.95
N LEU A 148 -1.74 5.03 -3.52
CA LEU A 148 -0.81 4.12 -2.84
C LEU A 148 -0.53 4.61 -1.42
N PHE A 149 -0.77 3.73 -0.45
CA PHE A 149 -0.36 3.93 0.94
C PHE A 149 0.90 3.12 1.23
N LEU A 150 1.88 3.79 1.83
CA LEU A 150 3.13 3.19 2.30
C LEU A 150 3.19 3.39 3.81
N ASP A 151 2.98 2.31 4.58
CA ASP A 151 3.06 2.38 6.05
C ASP A 151 4.49 2.10 6.49
N GLU A 152 5.16 3.14 7.02
CA GLU A 152 6.56 3.12 7.45
C GLU A 152 7.51 2.46 6.43
N PRO A 153 7.55 2.92 5.18
CA PRO A 153 8.26 2.22 4.09
C PRO A 153 9.76 2.09 4.31
N THR A 154 10.32 2.89 5.20
CA THR A 154 11.76 2.94 5.51
C THR A 154 12.11 2.44 6.91
N ALA A 155 11.15 1.87 7.65
CA ALA A 155 11.40 1.32 8.97
C ALA A 155 12.36 0.12 8.89
N GLY A 156 13.45 0.17 9.66
CA GLY A 156 14.42 -0.92 9.72
C GLY A 156 15.27 -1.14 8.46
N VAL A 157 15.27 -0.18 7.52
CA VAL A 157 16.08 -0.25 6.30
C VAL A 157 17.26 0.71 6.33
N ASP A 158 18.35 0.31 5.67
CA ASP A 158 19.56 1.11 5.53
C ASP A 158 19.38 2.34 4.61
N VAL A 159 20.41 3.18 4.55
CA VAL A 159 20.39 4.46 3.80
C VAL A 159 20.24 4.23 2.29
N GLU A 160 20.85 3.17 1.75
CA GLU A 160 20.77 2.84 0.32
C GLU A 160 19.34 2.45 -0.06
N LEU A 161 18.72 1.61 0.73
CA LEU A 161 17.36 1.16 0.49
C LEU A 161 16.33 2.29 0.63
N ARG A 162 16.60 3.29 1.49
CA ARG A 162 15.78 4.51 1.55
C ARG A 162 15.83 5.31 0.24
N LYS A 163 17.00 5.45 -0.37
CA LYS A 163 17.15 6.12 -1.68
C LYS A 163 16.37 5.36 -2.76
N ASP A 164 16.46 4.04 -2.77
CA ASP A 164 15.74 3.19 -3.69
C ASP A 164 14.21 3.36 -3.57
N MET A 165 13.72 3.48 -2.33
CA MET A 165 12.28 3.72 -2.10
C MET A 165 11.82 5.08 -2.64
N TRP A 166 12.61 6.13 -2.50
CA TRP A 166 12.29 7.45 -3.08
C TRP A 166 12.34 7.41 -4.60
N ASN A 167 13.30 6.70 -5.20
CA ASN A 167 13.34 6.47 -6.65
C ASN A 167 12.06 5.77 -7.14
N VAL A 168 11.56 4.78 -6.38
CA VAL A 168 10.29 4.11 -6.70
C VAL A 168 9.10 5.09 -6.63
N VAL A 169 9.03 5.94 -5.60
CA VAL A 169 7.98 6.97 -5.48
C VAL A 169 8.03 7.93 -6.66
N ASP A 170 9.22 8.36 -7.10
CA ASP A 170 9.39 9.24 -8.26
C ASP A 170 8.98 8.57 -9.58
N ILE A 171 9.23 7.27 -9.74
CA ILE A 171 8.75 6.50 -10.90
C ILE A 171 7.22 6.42 -10.93
N LEU A 172 6.59 6.22 -9.76
CA LEU A 172 5.14 6.09 -9.63
C LEU A 172 4.38 7.42 -9.79
N ARG A 173 5.06 8.56 -9.61
CA ARG A 173 4.48 9.89 -9.76
C ARG A 173 4.27 10.29 -11.24
N LYS A 174 4.99 9.69 -12.18
CA LYS A 174 4.92 9.96 -13.63
C LYS A 174 3.76 9.21 -14.27
#